data_f9cf87404e7e8d4706b79dd20be461c3
#
_entry.id   f9cf87404e7e8d4706b79dd20be461c3
#
_cell.length_a   1.000
_cell.length_b   1.000
_cell.length_c   1.000
_cell.angle_alpha   90.00
_cell.angle_beta   90.00
_cell.angle_gamma   90.00
#
_symmetry.space_group_name_H-M   'P 1'
#
loop_
_entity.id
_entity.type
_entity.pdbx_description
1 polymer ?
#
loop_
_entity_poly.entity_id
_entity_poly.type
_entity_poly.pdbx_seq_one_letter_code
_entity_poly.pdbx_strand_id
1 'polypeptide(L)'
;MSMQVHHDITTVHTTHPFVIARGGASEHRLLRVRITDDDGLDGWGEAAPNRFYGETVDTALAALGRLAPVVAARKDAWALEDIEAELNAALRFNGSVKSAISAALHDLAGKRLGVPLYQLWGLDPAKAPLSSFTIAIAASEDELRQRLQQAASYPVLKIKLGTDHDEQIVRAVRHAAPDKVLRVDANAAWTAKQALRMMDVLIECGVEYVEQPLPPHDLDGLRFIRDRAPLPIFADESCVVSTDIPRLVGVVDGINIKLSKCGGLREALRMIATARAHGMRVMAGCMIETSLGITAAAHFAPLLDEADFDGAALLADDPYVGATIVGGRISIPDGPGLGVSVRRH
;
A
#
# COMPACT_ATOMS: atom_id res chain seq x y z
N MET A 1 -17.28 -13.43 -27.44
CA MET A 1 -16.29 -12.35 -27.61
C MET A 1 -15.38 -12.34 -26.40
N SER A 2 -14.26 -11.66 -26.40
CA SER A 2 -13.21 -11.73 -25.36
C SER A 2 -13.04 -10.37 -24.72
N MET A 3 -12.63 -10.32 -23.45
CA MET A 3 -12.29 -9.05 -22.80
C MET A 3 -11.15 -8.33 -23.51
N GLN A 4 -11.22 -7.02 -23.58
CA GLN A 4 -10.16 -6.18 -24.19
C GLN A 4 -9.37 -5.47 -23.09
N VAL A 5 -8.05 -5.49 -23.19
CA VAL A 5 -7.14 -4.85 -22.23
C VAL A 5 -6.53 -3.60 -22.86
N HIS A 6 -6.78 -2.47 -22.28
CA HIS A 6 -6.25 -1.16 -22.65
C HIS A 6 -5.36 -0.63 -21.53
N HIS A 7 -4.45 0.26 -21.87
CA HIS A 7 -3.57 0.90 -20.88
C HIS A 7 -3.17 2.30 -21.28
N ASP A 8 -2.80 3.10 -20.33
CA ASP A 8 -2.13 4.39 -20.49
C ASP A 8 -1.21 4.68 -19.31
N ILE A 9 -0.24 5.56 -19.51
CA ILE A 9 0.68 6.02 -18.47
C ILE A 9 0.18 7.36 -17.95
N THR A 10 0.06 7.47 -16.63
CA THR A 10 -0.26 8.71 -15.94
C THR A 10 0.97 9.18 -15.18
N THR A 11 1.38 10.43 -15.36
CA THR A 11 2.40 11.07 -14.53
C THR A 11 1.70 11.94 -13.51
N VAL A 12 2.06 11.78 -12.25
CA VAL A 12 1.52 12.56 -11.13
C VAL A 12 2.66 13.14 -10.30
N HIS A 13 2.37 14.22 -9.58
CA HIS A 13 3.35 14.95 -8.78
C HIS A 13 2.91 15.01 -7.31
N THR A 14 3.87 14.78 -6.41
CA THR A 14 3.63 15.01 -4.98
C THR A 14 3.78 16.50 -4.65
N THR A 15 2.99 16.97 -3.68
CA THR A 15 3.03 18.38 -3.20
C THR A 15 4.43 18.77 -2.69
N HIS A 16 5.12 17.81 -2.08
CA HIS A 16 6.51 17.92 -1.64
C HIS A 16 7.29 16.68 -2.10
N PRO A 17 8.63 16.74 -2.29
CA PRO A 17 9.42 15.57 -2.61
C PRO A 17 9.18 14.45 -1.59
N PHE A 18 8.82 13.26 -2.04
CA PHE A 18 8.62 12.11 -1.16
C PHE A 18 9.94 11.35 -1.02
N VAL A 19 10.62 11.54 0.13
CA VAL A 19 11.95 11.01 0.39
C VAL A 19 11.88 9.96 1.51
N ILE A 20 12.48 8.80 1.26
CA ILE A 20 12.69 7.70 2.20
C ILE A 20 14.17 7.35 2.26
N ALA A 21 14.59 6.40 3.10
CA ALA A 21 15.99 5.96 3.23
C ALA A 21 16.68 5.62 1.89
N ARG A 22 15.92 5.15 0.90
CA ARG A 22 16.42 4.73 -0.42
C ARG A 22 16.35 5.82 -1.51
N GLY A 23 16.15 7.08 -1.12
CA GLY A 23 16.00 8.22 -2.03
C GLY A 23 14.56 8.68 -2.18
N GLY A 24 14.33 9.62 -3.09
CA GLY A 24 13.00 10.20 -3.28
C GLY A 24 12.80 10.82 -4.65
N ALA A 25 11.54 11.18 -4.93
CA ALA A 25 11.12 11.86 -6.14
C ALA A 25 9.90 12.75 -5.86
N SER A 26 9.65 13.71 -6.76
CA SER A 26 8.40 14.49 -6.80
C SER A 26 7.49 14.04 -7.93
N GLU A 27 8.04 13.41 -8.96
CA GLU A 27 7.33 12.90 -10.11
C GLU A 27 7.22 11.37 -10.03
N HIS A 28 6.00 10.85 -10.25
CA HIS A 28 5.71 9.42 -10.22
C HIS A 28 4.94 9.03 -11.49
N ARG A 29 5.46 8.03 -12.22
CA ARG A 29 4.81 7.46 -13.39
C ARG A 29 4.07 6.19 -13.00
N LEU A 30 2.78 6.14 -13.28
CA LEU A 30 1.86 5.06 -12.96
C LEU A 30 1.29 4.48 -14.25
N LEU A 31 0.90 3.20 -14.23
CA LEU A 31 0.28 2.53 -15.36
C LEU A 31 -1.18 2.23 -15.03
N ARG A 32 -2.12 2.87 -15.71
CA ARG A 32 -3.53 2.51 -15.65
C ARG A 32 -3.81 1.34 -16.58
N VAL A 33 -4.60 0.38 -16.10
CA VAL A 33 -5.15 -0.73 -16.88
C VAL A 33 -6.67 -0.58 -16.91
N ARG A 34 -7.26 -0.66 -18.11
CA ARG A 34 -8.70 -0.70 -18.33
C ARG A 34 -9.04 -2.01 -19.04
N ILE A 35 -10.00 -2.74 -18.49
CA ILE A 35 -10.51 -3.97 -19.09
C ILE A 35 -11.95 -3.72 -19.47
N THR A 36 -12.27 -3.90 -20.76
CA THR A 36 -13.62 -3.75 -21.30
C THR A 36 -14.17 -5.14 -21.65
N ASP A 37 -15.36 -5.45 -21.21
CA ASP A 37 -16.04 -6.70 -21.57
C ASP A 37 -16.86 -6.59 -22.87
N ASP A 38 -17.53 -7.68 -23.22
CA ASP A 38 -18.30 -7.78 -24.46
C ASP A 38 -19.52 -6.84 -24.53
N ASP A 39 -20.04 -6.38 -23.40
CA ASP A 39 -21.16 -5.44 -23.31
C ASP A 39 -20.69 -3.98 -23.24
N GLY A 40 -19.38 -3.76 -23.32
CA GLY A 40 -18.78 -2.42 -23.27
C GLY A 40 -18.64 -1.84 -21.87
N LEU A 41 -18.80 -2.67 -20.81
CA LEU A 41 -18.57 -2.24 -19.44
C LEU A 41 -17.07 -2.24 -19.14
N ASP A 42 -16.59 -1.17 -18.52
CA ASP A 42 -15.18 -0.97 -18.19
C ASP A 42 -14.89 -1.23 -16.70
N GLY A 43 -13.82 -1.99 -16.43
CA GLY A 43 -13.16 -2.05 -15.13
C GLY A 43 -11.79 -1.38 -15.17
N TRP A 44 -11.40 -0.72 -14.07
CA TRP A 44 -10.18 0.07 -13.97
C TRP A 44 -9.29 -0.38 -12.83
N GLY A 45 -7.97 -0.31 -13.05
CA GLY A 45 -6.95 -0.57 -12.03
C GLY A 45 -5.67 0.18 -12.31
N GLU A 46 -4.84 0.33 -11.29
CA GLU A 46 -3.60 1.08 -11.34
C GLU A 46 -2.43 0.25 -10.85
N ALA A 47 -1.31 0.33 -11.57
CA ALA A 47 -0.01 -0.19 -11.17
C ALA A 47 0.89 0.97 -10.75
N ALA A 48 1.47 0.85 -9.55
CA ALA A 48 2.52 1.72 -9.04
C ALA A 48 3.83 0.92 -8.93
N PRO A 49 4.57 0.73 -10.02
CA PRO A 49 5.80 -0.06 -10.02
C PRO A 49 6.88 0.59 -9.16
N ASN A 50 7.63 -0.24 -8.42
CA ASN A 50 8.66 0.23 -7.53
C ASN A 50 9.99 -0.49 -7.78
N ARG A 51 11.06 0.30 -7.92
CA ARG A 51 12.43 -0.18 -8.22
C ARG A 51 12.98 -1.14 -7.18
N PHE A 52 12.55 -1.04 -5.93
CA PHE A 52 12.95 -1.96 -4.88
C PHE A 52 12.55 -3.41 -5.19
N TYR A 53 11.40 -3.57 -5.85
CA TYR A 53 10.90 -4.89 -6.32
C TYR A 53 11.31 -5.20 -7.76
N GLY A 54 12.24 -4.42 -8.33
CA GLY A 54 12.71 -4.61 -9.71
C GLY A 54 11.74 -4.14 -10.78
N GLU A 55 10.76 -3.30 -10.41
CA GLU A 55 9.72 -2.84 -11.34
C GLU A 55 9.87 -1.35 -11.68
N THR A 56 9.64 -1.04 -12.94
CA THR A 56 9.48 0.31 -13.51
C THR A 56 8.23 0.31 -14.39
N VAL A 57 7.77 1.49 -14.85
CA VAL A 57 6.67 1.55 -15.81
C VAL A 57 6.99 0.76 -17.10
N ASP A 58 8.23 0.81 -17.55
CA ASP A 58 8.63 0.11 -18.78
C ASP A 58 8.61 -1.41 -18.59
N THR A 59 9.07 -1.93 -17.44
CA THR A 59 8.95 -3.37 -17.12
C THR A 59 7.50 -3.78 -16.89
N ALA A 60 6.68 -2.92 -16.29
CA ALA A 60 5.24 -3.16 -16.10
C ALA A 60 4.51 -3.24 -17.46
N LEU A 61 4.85 -2.37 -18.42
CA LEU A 61 4.31 -2.43 -19.78
C LEU A 61 4.72 -3.72 -20.49
N ALA A 62 5.98 -4.11 -20.38
CA ALA A 62 6.46 -5.38 -20.96
C ALA A 62 5.76 -6.59 -20.35
N ALA A 63 5.54 -6.57 -19.01
CA ALA A 63 4.79 -7.59 -18.29
C ALA A 63 3.32 -7.60 -18.71
N LEU A 64 2.67 -6.43 -18.85
CA LEU A 64 1.29 -6.33 -19.34
C LEU A 64 1.12 -6.98 -20.72
N GLY A 65 2.07 -6.77 -21.62
CA GLY A 65 2.06 -7.41 -22.95
C GLY A 65 2.07 -8.95 -22.89
N ARG A 66 2.61 -9.53 -21.82
CA ARG A 66 2.58 -10.99 -21.56
C ARG A 66 1.31 -11.45 -20.86
N LEU A 67 0.73 -10.61 -20.02
CA LEU A 67 -0.42 -10.95 -19.16
C LEU A 67 -1.77 -10.63 -19.82
N ALA A 68 -1.84 -9.61 -20.67
CA ALA A 68 -3.07 -9.22 -21.36
C ALA A 68 -3.72 -10.37 -22.19
N PRO A 69 -2.96 -11.25 -22.88
CA PRO A 69 -3.54 -12.41 -23.57
C PRO A 69 -4.28 -13.38 -22.63
N VAL A 70 -3.85 -13.54 -21.37
CA VAL A 70 -4.54 -14.39 -20.37
C VAL A 70 -5.94 -13.84 -20.08
N VAL A 71 -6.05 -12.52 -19.91
CA VAL A 71 -7.31 -11.84 -19.70
C VAL A 71 -8.19 -11.88 -20.94
N ALA A 72 -7.60 -11.60 -22.12
CA ALA A 72 -8.29 -11.59 -23.39
C ALA A 72 -8.84 -12.99 -23.81
N ALA A 73 -8.27 -14.07 -23.28
CA ALA A 73 -8.80 -15.42 -23.49
C ALA A 73 -10.11 -15.69 -22.76
N ARG A 74 -10.51 -14.82 -21.81
CA ARG A 74 -11.72 -14.95 -21.00
C ARG A 74 -12.87 -14.13 -21.57
N LYS A 75 -14.10 -14.62 -21.36
CA LYS A 75 -15.32 -13.91 -21.79
C LYS A 75 -15.77 -12.87 -20.78
N ASP A 76 -15.49 -13.13 -19.50
CA ASP A 76 -15.98 -12.34 -18.39
C ASP A 76 -14.99 -12.39 -17.21
N ALA A 77 -15.29 -11.60 -16.18
CA ALA A 77 -14.47 -11.45 -14.98
C ALA A 77 -14.90 -12.34 -13.79
N TRP A 78 -15.72 -13.39 -14.00
CA TRP A 78 -16.24 -14.17 -12.85
C TRP A 78 -15.23 -15.15 -12.25
N ALA A 79 -14.42 -15.78 -13.10
CA ALA A 79 -13.41 -16.75 -12.64
C ALA A 79 -12.13 -16.06 -12.13
N LEU A 80 -12.28 -15.09 -11.22
CA LEU A 80 -11.17 -14.28 -10.72
C LEU A 80 -10.01 -15.11 -10.16
N GLU A 81 -10.33 -16.20 -9.43
CA GLU A 81 -9.31 -17.10 -8.86
C GLU A 81 -8.46 -17.73 -9.95
N ASP A 82 -9.11 -18.28 -10.98
CA ASP A 82 -8.43 -18.95 -12.08
C ASP A 82 -7.61 -17.97 -12.91
N ILE A 83 -8.18 -16.78 -13.17
CA ILE A 83 -7.47 -15.73 -13.92
C ILE A 83 -6.21 -15.30 -13.18
N GLU A 84 -6.28 -15.02 -11.88
CA GLU A 84 -5.11 -14.63 -11.09
C GLU A 84 -4.08 -15.78 -10.98
N ALA A 85 -4.52 -17.03 -10.87
CA ALA A 85 -3.64 -18.19 -10.90
C ALA A 85 -2.91 -18.32 -12.24
N GLU A 86 -3.60 -18.12 -13.36
CA GLU A 86 -3.00 -18.13 -14.71
C GLU A 86 -2.05 -16.95 -14.93
N LEU A 87 -2.37 -15.74 -14.43
CA LEU A 87 -1.45 -14.60 -14.46
C LEU A 87 -0.15 -14.93 -13.69
N ASN A 88 -0.27 -15.60 -12.55
CA ASN A 88 0.88 -16.03 -11.76
C ASN A 88 1.70 -17.13 -12.43
N ALA A 89 1.06 -18.04 -13.14
CA ALA A 89 1.72 -19.08 -13.92
C ALA A 89 2.40 -18.53 -15.17
N ALA A 90 1.77 -17.54 -15.84
CA ALA A 90 2.30 -16.93 -17.07
C ALA A 90 3.55 -16.09 -16.82
N LEU A 91 3.63 -15.41 -15.67
CA LEU A 91 4.77 -14.55 -15.33
C LEU A 91 4.92 -14.48 -13.81
N ARG A 92 6.09 -14.87 -13.29
CA ARG A 92 6.40 -14.70 -11.85
C ARG A 92 6.65 -13.23 -11.52
N PHE A 93 6.49 -12.87 -10.26
CA PHE A 93 6.66 -11.48 -9.75
C PHE A 93 5.74 -10.49 -10.49
N ASN A 94 6.21 -9.25 -10.74
CA ASN A 94 5.45 -8.21 -11.43
C ASN A 94 4.14 -7.89 -10.72
N GLY A 95 4.22 -7.68 -9.40
CA GLY A 95 3.08 -7.46 -8.53
C GLY A 95 2.26 -6.23 -8.92
N SER A 96 2.92 -5.14 -9.33
CA SER A 96 2.20 -3.90 -9.64
C SER A 96 1.23 -4.06 -10.81
N VAL A 97 1.66 -4.64 -11.91
CA VAL A 97 0.78 -4.82 -13.07
C VAL A 97 -0.30 -5.87 -12.85
N LYS A 98 0.00 -6.93 -12.09
CA LYS A 98 -1.02 -7.91 -11.71
C LYS A 98 -2.09 -7.30 -10.81
N SER A 99 -1.67 -6.44 -9.88
CA SER A 99 -2.57 -5.68 -9.03
C SER A 99 -3.51 -4.80 -9.84
N ALA A 100 -3.00 -4.11 -10.87
CA ALA A 100 -3.83 -3.32 -11.77
C ALA A 100 -4.85 -4.18 -12.53
N ILE A 101 -4.43 -5.33 -13.05
CA ILE A 101 -5.34 -6.28 -13.72
C ILE A 101 -6.38 -6.80 -12.74
N SER A 102 -5.97 -7.24 -11.55
CA SER A 102 -6.87 -7.73 -10.49
C SER A 102 -7.89 -6.67 -10.10
N ALA A 103 -7.47 -5.43 -9.84
CA ALA A 103 -8.36 -4.33 -9.50
C ALA A 103 -9.38 -4.06 -10.62
N ALA A 104 -8.94 -4.02 -11.88
CA ALA A 104 -9.81 -3.81 -13.04
C ALA A 104 -10.85 -4.93 -13.20
N LEU A 105 -10.47 -6.19 -13.00
CA LEU A 105 -11.39 -7.33 -13.04
C LEU A 105 -12.42 -7.30 -11.91
N HIS A 106 -11.99 -6.95 -10.68
CA HIS A 106 -12.90 -6.81 -9.55
C HIS A 106 -13.85 -5.62 -9.73
N ASP A 107 -13.35 -4.50 -10.25
CA ASP A 107 -14.19 -3.33 -10.59
C ASP A 107 -15.28 -3.70 -11.60
N LEU A 108 -14.90 -4.43 -12.64
CA LEU A 108 -15.82 -4.94 -13.64
C LEU A 108 -16.88 -5.88 -13.04
N ALA A 109 -16.45 -6.83 -12.20
CA ALA A 109 -17.36 -7.76 -11.53
C ALA A 109 -18.34 -7.03 -10.58
N GLY A 110 -17.86 -6.09 -9.78
CA GLY A 110 -18.69 -5.27 -8.89
C GLY A 110 -19.69 -4.39 -9.65
N LYS A 111 -19.28 -3.80 -10.77
CA LYS A 111 -20.15 -3.02 -11.66
C LYS A 111 -21.23 -3.89 -12.29
N ARG A 112 -20.92 -5.12 -12.70
CA ARG A 112 -21.92 -6.07 -13.22
C ARG A 112 -22.95 -6.47 -12.18
N LEU A 113 -22.55 -6.60 -10.93
CA LEU A 113 -23.45 -6.90 -9.81
C LEU A 113 -24.20 -5.68 -9.29
N GLY A 114 -23.77 -4.48 -9.66
CA GLY A 114 -24.35 -3.24 -9.17
C GLY A 114 -24.00 -2.92 -7.70
N VAL A 115 -22.90 -3.46 -7.17
CA VAL A 115 -22.48 -3.30 -5.76
C VAL A 115 -21.02 -2.88 -5.64
N PRO A 116 -20.64 -2.11 -4.60
CA PRO A 116 -19.24 -1.83 -4.28
C PRO A 116 -18.53 -3.09 -3.76
N LEU A 117 -17.20 -3.17 -3.92
CA LEU A 117 -16.45 -4.38 -3.56
C LEU A 117 -16.52 -4.72 -2.07
N TYR A 118 -16.48 -3.73 -1.16
CA TYR A 118 -16.61 -4.01 0.28
C TYR A 118 -17.93 -4.73 0.61
N GLN A 119 -19.02 -4.37 -0.09
CA GLN A 119 -20.31 -5.01 0.09
C GLN A 119 -20.32 -6.44 -0.50
N LEU A 120 -19.65 -6.64 -1.66
CA LEU A 120 -19.46 -7.98 -2.24
C LEU A 120 -18.73 -8.92 -1.28
N TRP A 121 -17.84 -8.40 -0.46
CA TRP A 121 -17.10 -9.14 0.55
C TRP A 121 -17.78 -9.17 1.93
N GLY A 122 -18.97 -8.60 2.06
CA GLY A 122 -19.74 -8.59 3.32
C GLY A 122 -19.13 -7.72 4.42
N LEU A 123 -18.42 -6.64 4.04
CA LEU A 123 -17.70 -5.77 4.96
C LEU A 123 -18.51 -4.52 5.31
N ASP A 124 -18.34 -4.04 6.54
CA ASP A 124 -18.85 -2.77 7.03
C ASP A 124 -17.78 -1.69 6.90
N PRO A 125 -17.92 -0.70 5.99
CA PRO A 125 -16.91 0.32 5.77
C PRO A 125 -16.65 1.21 7.02
N ALA A 126 -17.59 1.27 7.96
CA ALA A 126 -17.41 2.01 9.21
C ALA A 126 -16.35 1.40 10.14
N LYS A 127 -15.95 0.14 9.90
CA LYS A 127 -14.90 -0.56 10.66
C LYS A 127 -13.49 -0.31 10.14
N ALA A 128 -13.32 0.45 9.06
CA ALA A 128 -12.00 0.81 8.56
C ALA A 128 -11.21 1.58 9.65
N PRO A 129 -9.95 1.21 9.93
CA PRO A 129 -9.13 1.93 10.89
C PRO A 129 -8.77 3.32 10.36
N LEU A 130 -8.23 4.18 11.22
CA LEU A 130 -7.67 5.46 10.79
C LEU A 130 -6.40 5.23 9.97
N SER A 131 -6.30 5.89 8.82
CA SER A 131 -5.07 5.95 8.04
C SER A 131 -4.07 6.91 8.68
N SER A 132 -2.80 6.53 8.72
CA SER A 132 -1.72 7.45 9.04
C SER A 132 -1.50 8.48 7.91
N PHE A 133 -0.78 9.55 8.25
CA PHE A 133 -0.19 10.48 7.29
C PHE A 133 1.32 10.40 7.39
N THR A 134 1.99 10.25 6.25
CA THR A 134 3.44 10.04 6.19
C THR A 134 4.21 11.36 6.29
N ILE A 135 5.09 11.42 7.28
CA ILE A 135 6.14 12.42 7.37
C ILE A 135 7.39 11.83 6.72
N ALA A 136 7.60 12.15 5.45
CA ALA A 136 8.77 11.75 4.70
C ALA A 136 10.02 12.46 5.24
N ILE A 137 11.22 11.94 4.95
CA ILE A 137 12.48 12.54 5.39
C ILE A 137 12.59 13.97 4.83
N ALA A 138 12.73 14.95 5.72
CA ALA A 138 12.84 16.35 5.39
C ALA A 138 14.32 16.78 5.29
N ALA A 139 14.65 17.64 4.34
CA ALA A 139 15.99 18.16 4.17
C ALA A 139 16.33 19.30 5.15
N SER A 140 15.33 19.86 5.83
CA SER A 140 15.48 20.94 6.80
C SER A 140 14.37 20.96 7.85
N GLU A 141 14.58 21.68 8.95
CA GLU A 141 13.54 21.88 9.97
C GLU A 141 12.31 22.63 9.41
N ASP A 142 12.51 23.57 8.48
CA ASP A 142 11.43 24.30 7.85
C ASP A 142 10.55 23.36 7.00
N GLU A 143 11.16 22.45 6.26
CA GLU A 143 10.44 21.46 5.50
C GLU A 143 9.68 20.48 6.43
N LEU A 144 10.30 20.01 7.51
CA LEU A 144 9.63 19.21 8.53
C LEU A 144 8.40 19.93 9.09
N ARG A 145 8.53 21.22 9.40
CA ARG A 145 7.42 22.04 9.91
C ARG A 145 6.29 22.16 8.90
N GLN A 146 6.59 22.33 7.61
CA GLN A 146 5.57 22.38 6.55
C GLN A 146 4.82 21.04 6.43
N ARG A 147 5.54 19.89 6.47
CA ARG A 147 4.93 18.56 6.44
C ARG A 147 4.03 18.31 7.65
N LEU A 148 4.45 18.74 8.84
CA LEU A 148 3.64 18.66 10.07
C LEU A 148 2.39 19.54 10.00
N GLN A 149 2.47 20.71 9.37
CA GLN A 149 1.30 21.56 9.09
C GLN A 149 0.31 20.84 8.15
N GLN A 150 0.78 20.24 7.08
CA GLN A 150 -0.06 19.46 6.16
C GLN A 150 -0.73 18.29 6.89
N ALA A 151 -0.02 17.65 7.82
CA ALA A 151 -0.51 16.55 8.65
C ALA A 151 -1.36 16.99 9.87
N ALA A 152 -1.64 18.28 10.04
CA ALA A 152 -2.24 18.80 11.28
C ALA A 152 -3.56 18.12 11.66
N SER A 153 -4.43 17.82 10.69
CA SER A 153 -5.72 17.18 10.93
C SER A 153 -5.66 15.67 11.19
N TYR A 154 -4.52 15.02 10.92
CA TYR A 154 -4.39 13.56 11.07
C TYR A 154 -3.98 13.20 12.50
N PRO A 155 -4.70 12.29 13.17
CA PRO A 155 -4.36 11.85 14.54
C PRO A 155 -3.19 10.86 14.58
N VAL A 156 -2.85 10.24 13.47
CA VAL A 156 -1.80 9.23 13.35
C VAL A 156 -0.76 9.68 12.32
N LEU A 157 0.51 9.71 12.72
CA LEU A 157 1.64 10.05 11.84
C LEU A 157 2.55 8.84 11.64
N LYS A 158 2.98 8.59 10.41
CA LYS A 158 4.03 7.63 10.07
C LYS A 158 5.30 8.37 9.69
N ILE A 159 6.39 8.15 10.41
CA ILE A 159 7.66 8.85 10.24
C ILE A 159 8.62 7.97 9.47
N LYS A 160 9.13 8.46 8.33
CA LYS A 160 10.18 7.77 7.57
C LYS A 160 11.53 8.04 8.20
N LEU A 161 12.27 6.96 8.46
CA LEU A 161 13.59 6.92 9.09
C LEU A 161 14.60 6.22 8.18
N GLY A 162 15.81 5.98 8.70
CA GLY A 162 16.91 5.35 7.97
C GLY A 162 17.99 6.34 7.56
N THR A 163 18.19 7.34 8.40
CA THR A 163 19.24 8.36 8.29
C THR A 163 20.17 8.31 9.51
N ASP A 164 21.23 9.11 9.49
CA ASP A 164 22.10 9.30 10.66
C ASP A 164 21.47 10.20 11.76
N HIS A 165 20.25 10.76 11.49
CA HIS A 165 19.58 11.73 12.35
C HIS A 165 18.22 11.23 12.85
N ASP A 166 17.96 9.93 12.81
CA ASP A 166 16.66 9.33 13.12
C ASP A 166 16.16 9.71 14.51
N GLU A 167 17.01 9.71 15.53
CA GLU A 167 16.65 10.13 16.89
C GLU A 167 16.14 11.58 16.91
N GLN A 168 16.88 12.50 16.27
CA GLN A 168 16.50 13.91 16.22
C GLN A 168 15.16 14.09 15.50
N ILE A 169 14.94 13.36 14.41
CA ILE A 169 13.68 13.39 13.64
C ILE A 169 12.50 12.97 14.52
N VAL A 170 12.60 11.82 15.20
CA VAL A 170 11.50 11.31 16.03
C VAL A 170 11.20 12.26 17.20
N ARG A 171 12.24 12.75 17.89
CA ARG A 171 12.09 13.72 18.99
C ARG A 171 11.48 15.05 18.52
N ALA A 172 11.90 15.56 17.35
CA ALA A 172 11.35 16.78 16.77
C ALA A 172 9.85 16.60 16.41
N VAL A 173 9.48 15.47 15.79
CA VAL A 173 8.08 15.18 15.48
C VAL A 173 7.26 15.04 16.76
N ARG A 174 7.75 14.32 17.80
CA ARG A 174 7.03 14.18 19.06
C ARG A 174 6.84 15.52 19.75
N HIS A 175 7.86 16.38 19.77
CA HIS A 175 7.77 17.72 20.33
C HIS A 175 6.71 18.59 19.63
N ALA A 176 6.68 18.53 18.29
CA ALA A 176 5.73 19.30 17.49
C ALA A 176 4.31 18.71 17.47
N ALA A 177 4.16 17.42 17.78
CA ALA A 177 2.88 16.70 17.73
C ALA A 177 2.69 15.82 18.99
N PRO A 178 2.57 16.43 20.19
CA PRO A 178 2.61 15.71 21.46
C PRO A 178 1.45 14.70 21.65
N ASP A 179 0.30 14.97 21.07
CA ASP A 179 -0.93 14.18 21.28
C ASP A 179 -1.21 13.15 20.16
N LYS A 180 -0.37 13.11 19.12
CA LYS A 180 -0.58 12.20 17.98
C LYS A 180 0.01 10.82 18.23
N VAL A 181 -0.62 9.80 17.68
CA VAL A 181 -0.03 8.46 17.57
C VAL A 181 1.12 8.51 16.56
N LEU A 182 2.29 8.01 16.94
CA LEU A 182 3.46 7.95 16.08
C LEU A 182 3.76 6.50 15.70
N ARG A 183 4.02 6.28 14.42
CA ARG A 183 4.50 5.04 13.82
C ARG A 183 5.78 5.34 13.08
N VAL A 184 6.70 4.40 13.00
CA VAL A 184 7.95 4.62 12.27
C VAL A 184 8.18 3.54 11.24
N ASP A 185 8.80 3.92 10.12
CA ASP A 185 9.20 3.03 9.05
C ASP A 185 10.67 3.33 8.68
N ALA A 186 11.53 2.37 8.95
CA ALA A 186 12.96 2.49 8.66
C ALA A 186 13.33 2.05 7.24
N ASN A 187 12.37 1.55 6.46
CA ASN A 187 12.55 1.10 5.09
C ASN A 187 13.79 0.20 4.88
N ALA A 188 13.98 -0.76 5.80
CA ALA A 188 15.07 -1.73 5.78
C ALA A 188 16.49 -1.13 5.93
N ALA A 189 16.61 0.08 6.47
CA ALA A 189 17.89 0.80 6.51
C ALA A 189 18.76 0.47 7.73
N TRP A 190 18.19 -0.10 8.80
CA TRP A 190 18.96 -0.34 10.02
C TRP A 190 19.64 -1.70 10.04
N THR A 191 20.69 -1.80 10.85
CA THR A 191 21.21 -3.06 11.36
C THR A 191 20.49 -3.42 12.68
N ALA A 192 20.54 -4.69 13.09
CA ALA A 192 19.94 -5.12 14.36
C ALA A 192 20.46 -4.30 15.57
N LYS A 193 21.75 -3.92 15.57
CA LYS A 193 22.33 -3.08 16.62
C LYS A 193 21.80 -1.64 16.61
N GLN A 194 21.55 -1.07 15.42
CA GLN A 194 20.94 0.26 15.30
C GLN A 194 19.48 0.21 15.76
N ALA A 195 18.71 -0.80 15.31
CA ALA A 195 17.34 -1.00 15.73
C ALA A 195 17.21 -1.07 17.26
N LEU A 196 18.03 -1.88 17.94
CA LEU A 196 18.00 -1.97 19.40
C LEU A 196 18.36 -0.64 20.10
N ARG A 197 19.34 0.10 19.57
CA ARG A 197 19.66 1.44 20.14
C ARG A 197 18.52 2.44 19.96
N MET A 198 17.78 2.35 18.87
CA MET A 198 16.64 3.23 18.63
C MET A 198 15.44 2.91 19.53
N MET A 199 15.30 1.67 20.04
CA MET A 199 14.11 1.27 20.82
C MET A 199 13.86 2.18 22.03
N ASP A 200 14.90 2.54 22.80
CA ASP A 200 14.74 3.42 23.97
C ASP A 200 14.16 4.79 23.56
N VAL A 201 14.68 5.38 22.48
CA VAL A 201 14.19 6.66 21.96
C VAL A 201 12.75 6.53 21.46
N LEU A 202 12.42 5.45 20.75
CA LEU A 202 11.07 5.22 20.21
C LEU A 202 10.06 5.05 21.32
N ILE A 203 10.42 4.34 22.41
CA ILE A 203 9.57 4.16 23.61
C ILE A 203 9.37 5.50 24.32
N GLU A 204 10.45 6.26 24.57
CA GLU A 204 10.38 7.59 25.18
C GLU A 204 9.47 8.53 24.39
N CYS A 205 9.52 8.43 23.05
CA CYS A 205 8.67 9.20 22.15
C CYS A 205 7.26 8.62 21.97
N GLY A 206 6.91 7.50 22.62
CA GLY A 206 5.59 6.89 22.55
C GLY A 206 5.23 6.39 21.16
N VAL A 207 6.20 5.81 20.44
CA VAL A 207 5.96 5.18 19.13
C VAL A 207 5.17 3.89 19.32
N GLU A 208 4.18 3.64 18.44
CA GLU A 208 3.27 2.50 18.55
C GLU A 208 3.91 1.20 18.03
N TYR A 209 4.64 1.27 16.90
CA TYR A 209 5.34 0.13 16.31
C TYR A 209 6.45 0.58 15.34
N VAL A 210 7.30 -0.37 14.95
CA VAL A 210 8.37 -0.18 13.98
C VAL A 210 8.11 -1.04 12.75
N GLU A 211 8.05 -0.41 11.56
CA GLU A 211 7.92 -1.09 10.29
C GLU A 211 9.28 -1.28 9.64
N GLN A 212 9.51 -2.48 9.15
CA GLN A 212 10.68 -2.97 8.41
C GLN A 212 12.02 -2.33 8.85
N PRO A 213 12.49 -2.61 10.06
CA PRO A 213 13.75 -2.03 10.54
C PRO A 213 14.96 -2.56 9.78
N LEU A 214 14.99 -3.85 9.40
CA LEU A 214 16.14 -4.55 8.83
C LEU A 214 15.92 -4.93 7.36
N PRO A 215 17.01 -5.26 6.62
CA PRO A 215 16.91 -5.82 5.28
C PRO A 215 15.96 -7.03 5.22
N PRO A 216 15.18 -7.20 4.13
CA PRO A 216 14.09 -8.19 4.08
C PRO A 216 14.50 -9.64 4.26
N HIS A 217 15.76 -9.97 3.95
CA HIS A 217 16.30 -11.32 4.06
C HIS A 217 16.88 -11.63 5.44
N ASP A 218 17.06 -10.63 6.32
CA ASP A 218 17.62 -10.79 7.67
C ASP A 218 16.53 -11.21 8.68
N LEU A 219 15.95 -12.40 8.48
CA LEU A 219 14.90 -12.92 9.36
C LEU A 219 15.41 -13.24 10.76
N ASP A 220 16.67 -13.68 10.89
CA ASP A 220 17.28 -13.94 12.20
C ASP A 220 17.50 -12.63 12.97
N GLY A 221 17.93 -11.57 12.29
CA GLY A 221 18.02 -10.23 12.87
C GLY A 221 16.66 -9.69 13.30
N LEU A 222 15.60 -9.86 12.47
CA LEU A 222 14.24 -9.47 12.83
C LEU A 222 13.74 -10.21 14.07
N ARG A 223 13.93 -11.54 14.14
CA ARG A 223 13.60 -12.33 15.34
C ARG A 223 14.39 -11.84 16.55
N PHE A 224 15.69 -11.61 16.38
CA PHE A 224 16.55 -11.16 17.45
C PHE A 224 16.11 -9.83 18.08
N ILE A 225 15.70 -8.86 17.25
CA ILE A 225 15.19 -7.58 17.77
C ILE A 225 13.78 -7.74 18.35
N ARG A 226 12.88 -8.50 17.71
CA ARG A 226 11.52 -8.76 18.20
C ARG A 226 11.53 -9.35 19.61
N ASP A 227 12.38 -10.33 19.86
CA ASP A 227 12.48 -10.99 21.17
C ASP A 227 12.99 -10.07 22.30
N ARG A 228 13.55 -8.91 21.94
CA ARG A 228 14.17 -7.93 22.86
C ARG A 228 13.50 -6.56 22.84
N ALA A 229 12.81 -6.24 21.77
CA ALA A 229 12.13 -4.98 21.61
C ALA A 229 10.74 -5.06 22.29
N PRO A 230 10.37 -4.08 23.11
CA PRO A 230 9.01 -4.00 23.66
C PRO A 230 7.99 -3.45 22.67
N LEU A 231 8.45 -2.87 21.52
CA LEU A 231 7.58 -2.36 20.46
C LEU A 231 7.32 -3.44 19.42
N PRO A 232 6.08 -3.57 18.91
CA PRO A 232 5.76 -4.47 17.81
C PRO A 232 6.58 -4.16 16.56
N ILE A 233 6.97 -5.22 15.84
CA ILE A 233 7.71 -5.15 14.56
C ILE A 233 6.79 -5.59 13.44
N PHE A 234 6.65 -4.77 12.40
CA PHE A 234 5.89 -5.08 11.19
C PHE A 234 6.82 -5.35 10.00
N ALA A 235 6.51 -6.40 9.23
CA ALA A 235 7.21 -6.71 7.98
C ALA A 235 6.51 -6.04 6.80
N ASP A 236 7.23 -5.21 6.03
CA ASP A 236 6.81 -4.67 4.74
C ASP A 236 7.52 -5.42 3.60
N GLU A 237 8.78 -5.13 3.39
CA GLU A 237 9.58 -5.72 2.30
C GLU A 237 9.86 -7.21 2.52
N SER A 238 9.83 -7.69 3.77
CA SER A 238 9.98 -9.12 4.08
C SER A 238 8.72 -9.96 3.80
N CYS A 239 7.55 -9.31 3.56
CA CYS A 239 6.27 -9.96 3.30
C CYS A 239 5.66 -9.43 2.01
N VAL A 240 5.79 -10.17 0.92
CA VAL A 240 5.27 -9.77 -0.39
C VAL A 240 3.96 -10.49 -0.71
N VAL A 241 3.87 -11.78 -0.46
CA VAL A 241 2.70 -12.63 -0.76
C VAL A 241 2.33 -13.51 0.44
N SER A 242 1.16 -14.14 0.39
CA SER A 242 0.64 -14.98 1.49
C SER A 242 1.57 -16.13 1.87
N THR A 243 2.31 -16.68 0.91
CA THR A 243 3.29 -17.77 1.17
C THR A 243 4.53 -17.32 1.93
N ASP A 244 4.76 -16.01 2.09
CA ASP A 244 5.83 -15.49 2.94
C ASP A 244 5.48 -15.52 4.43
N ILE A 245 4.17 -15.48 4.76
CA ILE A 245 3.69 -15.33 6.14
C ILE A 245 4.15 -16.45 7.06
N PRO A 246 4.07 -17.75 6.68
CA PRO A 246 4.49 -18.83 7.59
C PRO A 246 5.92 -18.71 8.11
N ARG A 247 6.86 -18.20 7.30
CA ARG A 247 8.26 -18.01 7.72
C ARG A 247 8.45 -16.81 8.66
N LEU A 248 7.46 -15.90 8.71
CA LEU A 248 7.49 -14.69 9.54
C LEU A 248 6.83 -14.90 10.91
N VAL A 249 6.16 -16.04 11.13
CA VAL A 249 5.56 -16.39 12.42
C VAL A 249 6.66 -16.50 13.48
N GLY A 250 6.53 -15.71 14.57
CA GLY A 250 7.56 -15.63 15.61
C GLY A 250 8.81 -14.81 15.20
N VAL A 251 8.81 -14.19 14.01
CA VAL A 251 9.87 -13.30 13.53
C VAL A 251 9.45 -11.84 13.64
N VAL A 252 8.17 -11.55 13.35
CA VAL A 252 7.54 -10.23 13.46
C VAL A 252 6.17 -10.36 14.11
N ASP A 253 5.56 -9.22 14.49
CA ASP A 253 4.24 -9.17 15.15
C ASP A 253 3.12 -8.87 14.18
N GLY A 254 3.44 -8.32 13.03
CA GLY A 254 2.48 -7.96 11.99
C GLY A 254 3.09 -7.87 10.60
N ILE A 255 2.22 -7.72 9.61
CA ILE A 255 2.60 -7.57 8.20
C ILE A 255 1.98 -6.31 7.60
N ASN A 256 2.67 -5.72 6.62
CA ASN A 256 2.15 -4.65 5.78
C ASN A 256 1.83 -5.17 4.38
N ILE A 257 0.57 -5.15 4.00
CA ILE A 257 0.08 -5.52 2.67
C ILE A 257 0.09 -4.28 1.77
N LYS A 258 0.65 -4.41 0.57
CA LYS A 258 0.51 -3.40 -0.50
C LYS A 258 0.10 -4.11 -1.78
N LEU A 259 -0.95 -3.63 -2.42
CA LEU A 259 -1.48 -4.24 -3.65
C LEU A 259 -0.41 -4.33 -4.74
N SER A 260 0.38 -3.27 -4.91
CA SER A 260 1.49 -3.23 -5.87
C SER A 260 2.63 -4.23 -5.56
N LYS A 261 2.70 -4.77 -4.33
CA LYS A 261 3.62 -5.86 -3.99
C LYS A 261 2.98 -7.23 -4.25
N CYS A 262 1.82 -7.46 -3.66
CA CYS A 262 1.22 -8.79 -3.58
C CYS A 262 0.57 -9.26 -4.90
N GLY A 263 0.24 -8.33 -5.78
CA GLY A 263 -0.25 -8.68 -7.11
C GLY A 263 -1.77 -8.76 -7.24
N GLY A 264 -2.54 -8.34 -6.24
CA GLY A 264 -3.98 -8.19 -6.41
C GLY A 264 -4.82 -8.34 -5.16
N LEU A 265 -6.12 -8.08 -5.34
CA LEU A 265 -7.10 -8.04 -4.24
C LEU A 265 -7.31 -9.41 -3.60
N ARG A 266 -7.38 -10.47 -4.39
CA ARG A 266 -7.56 -11.83 -3.85
C ARG A 266 -6.33 -12.28 -3.04
N GLU A 267 -5.15 -11.94 -3.51
CA GLU A 267 -3.92 -12.22 -2.76
C GLU A 267 -3.87 -11.42 -1.46
N ALA A 268 -4.28 -10.14 -1.47
CA ALA A 268 -4.40 -9.34 -0.26
C ALA A 268 -5.37 -9.99 0.76
N LEU A 269 -6.54 -10.46 0.30
CA LEU A 269 -7.49 -11.17 1.17
C LEU A 269 -6.91 -12.49 1.71
N ARG A 270 -6.15 -13.25 0.90
CA ARG A 270 -5.41 -14.44 1.37
C ARG A 270 -4.36 -14.08 2.41
N MET A 271 -3.60 -13.01 2.20
CA MET A 271 -2.62 -12.54 3.18
C MET A 271 -3.28 -12.19 4.51
N ILE A 272 -4.41 -11.47 4.48
CA ILE A 272 -5.18 -11.12 5.68
C ILE A 272 -5.61 -12.40 6.42
N ALA A 273 -6.25 -13.33 5.72
CA ALA A 273 -6.73 -14.57 6.32
C ALA A 273 -5.59 -15.41 6.90
N THR A 274 -4.46 -15.51 6.19
CA THR A 274 -3.28 -16.27 6.63
C THR A 274 -2.65 -15.63 7.86
N ALA A 275 -2.44 -14.31 7.87
CA ALA A 275 -1.86 -13.61 9.01
C ALA A 275 -2.75 -13.75 10.26
N ARG A 276 -4.07 -13.58 10.11
CA ARG A 276 -5.04 -13.77 11.20
C ARG A 276 -5.02 -15.18 11.77
N ALA A 277 -4.93 -16.22 10.91
CA ALA A 277 -4.82 -17.62 11.35
C ALA A 277 -3.57 -17.89 12.19
N HIS A 278 -2.52 -17.07 12.01
CA HIS A 278 -1.29 -17.13 12.80
C HIS A 278 -1.23 -16.11 13.95
N GLY A 279 -2.34 -15.39 14.24
CA GLY A 279 -2.42 -14.41 15.33
C GLY A 279 -1.58 -13.14 15.09
N MET A 280 -1.22 -12.86 13.83
CA MET A 280 -0.44 -11.67 13.46
C MET A 280 -1.36 -10.47 13.22
N ARG A 281 -0.87 -9.26 13.55
CA ARG A 281 -1.50 -8.00 13.19
C ARG A 281 -1.38 -7.76 11.69
N VAL A 282 -2.37 -7.07 11.12
CA VAL A 282 -2.42 -6.80 9.69
C VAL A 282 -2.62 -5.32 9.44
N MET A 283 -1.65 -4.72 8.76
CA MET A 283 -1.82 -3.40 8.19
C MET A 283 -1.81 -3.47 6.65
N ALA A 284 -2.35 -2.46 6.01
CA ALA A 284 -2.10 -2.22 4.61
C ALA A 284 -1.60 -0.80 4.38
N GLY A 285 -0.61 -0.71 3.50
CA GLY A 285 -0.04 0.54 3.02
C GLY A 285 -0.19 0.68 1.52
N CYS A 286 0.42 1.73 1.00
CA CYS A 286 0.44 2.05 -0.43
C CYS A 286 1.84 2.42 -0.91
N MET A 287 1.98 2.59 -2.21
CA MET A 287 3.04 3.39 -2.84
C MET A 287 2.52 4.83 -3.01
N ILE A 288 3.20 5.67 -3.76
CA ILE A 288 2.58 6.88 -4.28
C ILE A 288 1.63 6.43 -5.39
N GLU A 289 0.34 6.51 -5.10
CA GLU A 289 -0.76 6.00 -5.92
C GLU A 289 -1.85 7.06 -6.02
N THR A 290 -2.59 7.06 -7.13
CA THR A 290 -3.77 7.94 -7.26
C THR A 290 -4.96 7.40 -6.46
N SER A 291 -6.05 8.17 -6.40
CA SER A 291 -7.30 7.68 -5.82
C SER A 291 -7.80 6.37 -6.46
N LEU A 292 -7.36 6.01 -7.67
CA LEU A 292 -7.71 4.74 -8.30
C LEU A 292 -7.05 3.55 -7.55
N GLY A 293 -5.75 3.59 -7.33
CA GLY A 293 -5.02 2.54 -6.59
C GLY A 293 -5.41 2.49 -5.11
N ILE A 294 -5.47 3.67 -4.46
CA ILE A 294 -5.88 3.80 -3.05
C ILE A 294 -7.29 3.25 -2.82
N THR A 295 -8.24 3.52 -3.72
CA THR A 295 -9.62 3.02 -3.57
C THR A 295 -9.66 1.51 -3.62
N ALA A 296 -8.90 0.87 -4.49
CA ALA A 296 -8.85 -0.59 -4.55
C ALA A 296 -8.43 -1.20 -3.19
N ALA A 297 -7.43 -0.61 -2.53
CA ALA A 297 -7.01 -1.05 -1.19
C ALA A 297 -8.03 -0.67 -0.11
N ALA A 298 -8.67 0.48 -0.20
CA ALA A 298 -9.65 0.95 0.78
C ALA A 298 -10.85 -0.01 0.94
N HIS A 299 -11.24 -0.73 -0.11
CA HIS A 299 -12.37 -1.66 -0.04
C HIS A 299 -12.19 -2.81 0.95
N PHE A 300 -10.96 -3.24 1.25
CA PHE A 300 -10.70 -4.25 2.28
C PHE A 300 -10.20 -3.63 3.62
N ALA A 301 -10.14 -2.30 3.73
CA ALA A 301 -9.71 -1.64 4.96
C ALA A 301 -10.46 -2.09 6.23
N PRO A 302 -11.77 -2.44 6.19
CA PRO A 302 -12.47 -2.94 7.37
C PRO A 302 -11.91 -4.24 7.98
N LEU A 303 -11.01 -4.94 7.28
CA LEU A 303 -10.35 -6.16 7.75
C LEU A 303 -9.01 -5.89 8.46
N LEU A 304 -8.53 -4.66 8.46
CA LEU A 304 -7.20 -4.27 8.93
C LEU A 304 -7.21 -3.83 10.39
N ASP A 305 -6.07 -3.94 11.06
CA ASP A 305 -5.82 -3.29 12.35
C ASP A 305 -5.32 -1.86 12.14
N GLU A 306 -4.49 -1.63 11.12
CA GLU A 306 -3.88 -0.34 10.77
C GLU A 306 -3.96 -0.08 9.26
N ALA A 307 -4.03 1.19 8.89
CA ALA A 307 -3.97 1.64 7.50
C ALA A 307 -2.96 2.77 7.31
N ASP A 308 -2.39 2.82 6.10
CA ASP A 308 -1.43 3.84 5.63
C ASP A 308 -1.71 4.11 4.13
N PHE A 309 -2.84 4.78 3.86
CA PHE A 309 -3.39 4.99 2.52
C PHE A 309 -3.29 6.44 2.05
N ASP A 310 -2.30 7.16 2.53
CA ASP A 310 -2.14 8.58 2.25
C ASP A 310 -1.54 8.90 0.87
N GLY A 311 -1.20 7.89 0.05
CA GLY A 311 -0.57 8.09 -1.25
C GLY A 311 -1.26 9.13 -2.14
N ALA A 312 -2.59 9.06 -2.26
CA ALA A 312 -3.37 10.05 -3.03
C ALA A 312 -3.44 11.43 -2.33
N ALA A 313 -3.42 11.47 -1.00
CA ALA A 313 -3.42 12.73 -0.24
C ALA A 313 -2.10 13.52 -0.36
N LEU A 314 -1.03 12.85 -0.76
CA LEU A 314 0.28 13.46 -1.01
C LEU A 314 0.39 14.08 -2.42
N LEU A 315 -0.55 13.79 -3.33
CA LEU A 315 -0.52 14.26 -4.71
C LEU A 315 -1.06 15.70 -4.84
N ALA A 316 -0.46 16.46 -5.73
CA ALA A 316 -0.92 17.78 -6.13
C ALA A 316 -1.96 17.72 -7.27
N ASP A 317 -1.94 16.65 -8.07
CA ASP A 317 -2.61 16.55 -9.36
C ASP A 317 -3.28 15.17 -9.57
N ASP A 318 -3.93 14.63 -8.55
CA ASP A 318 -4.66 13.36 -8.65
C ASP A 318 -5.80 13.46 -9.69
N PRO A 319 -5.76 12.65 -10.77
CA PRO A 319 -6.74 12.75 -11.86
C PRO A 319 -8.05 12.02 -11.55
N TYR A 320 -8.17 11.35 -10.42
CA TYR A 320 -9.36 10.57 -10.06
C TYR A 320 -10.08 11.10 -8.83
N VAL A 321 -11.32 10.66 -8.70
CA VAL A 321 -12.15 10.78 -7.50
C VAL A 321 -12.51 9.37 -7.05
N GLY A 322 -12.16 9.02 -5.82
CA GLY A 322 -12.37 7.71 -5.24
C GLY A 322 -12.46 7.79 -3.71
N ALA A 323 -11.86 6.84 -3.02
CA ALA A 323 -11.78 6.88 -1.56
C ALA A 323 -11.12 8.18 -1.10
N THR A 324 -11.67 8.77 -0.05
CA THR A 324 -11.12 9.98 0.56
C THR A 324 -10.58 9.70 1.95
N ILE A 325 -9.49 10.40 2.31
CA ILE A 325 -8.87 10.27 3.62
C ILE A 325 -8.81 11.66 4.25
N VAL A 326 -9.76 11.94 5.12
CA VAL A 326 -9.88 13.23 5.78
C VAL A 326 -9.66 13.07 7.28
N GLY A 327 -8.62 13.70 7.82
CA GLY A 327 -8.26 13.54 9.22
C GLY A 327 -8.00 12.07 9.60
N GLY A 328 -7.44 11.29 8.67
CA GLY A 328 -7.19 9.86 8.82
C GLY A 328 -8.42 8.97 8.59
N ARG A 329 -9.65 9.50 8.56
CA ARG A 329 -10.86 8.71 8.30
C ARG A 329 -10.94 8.33 6.83
N ILE A 330 -11.04 7.03 6.58
CA ILE A 330 -11.20 6.45 5.24
C ILE A 330 -12.68 6.42 4.91
N SER A 331 -13.08 7.08 3.82
CA SER A 331 -14.43 7.02 3.25
C SER A 331 -14.37 6.30 1.91
N ILE A 332 -15.03 5.15 1.84
CA ILE A 332 -15.04 4.29 0.65
C ILE A 332 -16.26 4.68 -0.21
N PRO A 333 -16.13 4.81 -1.54
CA PRO A 333 -17.28 5.10 -2.41
C PRO A 333 -18.36 4.00 -2.35
N ASP A 334 -19.62 4.42 -2.39
CA ASP A 334 -20.79 3.51 -2.42
C ASP A 334 -21.16 3.06 -3.84
N GLY A 335 -20.48 3.55 -4.86
CA GLY A 335 -20.73 3.20 -6.27
C GLY A 335 -20.31 1.76 -6.59
N PRO A 336 -20.91 1.14 -7.63
CA PRO A 336 -20.57 -0.21 -8.05
C PRO A 336 -19.09 -0.37 -8.42
N GLY A 337 -18.53 -1.54 -8.14
CA GLY A 337 -17.11 -1.83 -8.36
C GLY A 337 -16.24 -1.08 -7.39
N LEU A 338 -15.23 -0.38 -7.89
CA LEU A 338 -14.38 0.52 -7.11
C LEU A 338 -15.07 1.86 -6.78
N GLY A 339 -16.10 2.24 -7.54
CA GLY A 339 -16.76 3.54 -7.37
C GLY A 339 -15.89 4.74 -7.75
N VAL A 340 -14.83 4.53 -8.53
CA VAL A 340 -13.91 5.58 -8.97
C VAL A 340 -14.40 6.26 -10.25
N SER A 341 -14.17 7.54 -10.36
CA SER A 341 -14.43 8.33 -11.57
C SER A 341 -13.26 9.26 -11.91
N VAL A 342 -13.20 9.69 -13.16
CA VAL A 342 -12.22 10.72 -13.58
C VAL A 342 -12.62 12.07 -13.01
N ARG A 343 -11.66 12.81 -12.48
CA ARG A 343 -11.87 14.20 -12.02
C ARG A 343 -12.15 15.08 -13.25
N ARG A 344 -13.28 15.77 -13.24
CA ARG A 344 -13.59 16.78 -14.25
C ARG A 344 -12.92 18.08 -13.82
N HIS A 345 -12.12 18.66 -14.71
CA HIS A 345 -11.53 19.98 -14.54
C HIS A 345 -12.53 21.07 -14.86
#